data_713cdd983c3006372041a8a07f4ec1fa
#
_entry.id   713cdd983c3006372041a8a07f4ec1fa
#
_cell.length_a   1.000
_cell.length_b   1.000
_cell.length_c   1.000
_cell.angle_alpha   90.00
_cell.angle_beta   90.00
_cell.angle_gamma   90.00
#
_symmetry.space_group_name_H-M   'P 1'
#
loop_
_entity.id
_entity.type
_entity.pdbx_description
1 polymer ?
#
loop_
_entity_poly.entity_id
_entity_poly.type
_entity_poly.pdbx_seq_one_letter_code
_entity_poly.pdbx_strand_id
1 'polypeptide(L)'
;MTAGGPRVLLTRRVPSSILEKLEAACDVQLEESPLSPAQLRERIRDKQGLICVLTDRVDEALLDASPGLKVVANIAVGYDNIDAPAAARRGVVVTNTPDVLTEATAELTWALILAAARRIAEGDRLVRRGAWKGWAIDFMLGTELRGKQLGIIGRGRIGRAVAAKASAFGMTAVFAKQDLSIDELLISSDVVSINTSLRPDTRHLIDRRALMRMKRSAILVNTARGPVIDEEALAWGLQEHLIAAAALDVYEKEPIVHEALLTMENVVLAPHLGSATRETRTAMIDLAVRNVIEVLQGREPLTPVKPGRA
;
A
#
# COMPACT_ATOMS: atom_id res chain seq x y z
N MET A 1 23.73 -34.92 -9.16
CA MET A 1 23.52 -33.63 -9.80
C MET A 1 22.21 -33.73 -10.55
N THR A 2 21.12 -33.30 -9.97
CA THR A 2 19.81 -33.22 -10.64
C THR A 2 19.92 -32.13 -11.71
N ALA A 3 19.53 -32.46 -12.95
CA ALA A 3 19.44 -31.51 -14.06
C ALA A 3 18.71 -30.27 -13.56
N GLY A 4 19.35 -29.10 -13.64
CA GLY A 4 18.93 -27.89 -12.97
C GLY A 4 17.50 -27.49 -13.29
N GLY A 5 16.68 -27.32 -12.23
CA GLY A 5 15.34 -26.78 -12.32
C GLY A 5 15.32 -25.36 -12.91
N PRO A 6 14.14 -24.79 -13.18
CA PRO A 6 14.04 -23.43 -13.69
C PRO A 6 14.70 -22.43 -12.72
N ARG A 7 15.50 -21.49 -13.26
CA ARG A 7 16.22 -20.52 -12.43
C ARG A 7 15.31 -19.35 -12.04
N VAL A 8 15.27 -19.08 -10.74
CA VAL A 8 14.43 -18.04 -10.15
C VAL A 8 15.27 -17.04 -9.35
N LEU A 9 15.04 -15.76 -9.56
CA LEU A 9 15.58 -14.69 -8.71
C LEU A 9 14.55 -14.31 -7.65
N LEU A 10 14.95 -14.35 -6.38
CA LEU A 10 14.18 -13.91 -5.23
C LEU A 10 14.88 -12.68 -4.62
N THR A 11 14.26 -11.50 -4.72
CA THR A 11 14.91 -10.22 -4.40
C THR A 11 14.95 -9.86 -2.92
N ARG A 12 14.35 -10.68 -2.06
CA ARG A 12 14.32 -10.45 -0.60
C ARG A 12 14.34 -11.77 0.15
N ARG A 13 14.90 -11.71 1.36
CA ARG A 13 14.82 -12.84 2.30
C ARG A 13 13.37 -13.19 2.63
N VAL A 14 13.09 -14.49 2.69
CA VAL A 14 11.78 -15.05 3.03
C VAL A 14 11.94 -16.09 4.15
N PRO A 15 10.85 -16.52 4.83
CA PRO A 15 10.91 -17.62 5.80
C PRO A 15 11.49 -18.90 5.19
N SER A 16 12.36 -19.60 5.93
CA SER A 16 13.05 -20.82 5.44
C SER A 16 12.08 -21.89 4.92
N SER A 17 10.98 -22.10 5.62
CA SER A 17 9.97 -23.09 5.19
C SER A 17 9.32 -22.78 3.83
N ILE A 18 9.28 -21.51 3.42
CA ILE A 18 8.78 -21.12 2.09
C ILE A 18 9.91 -21.16 1.06
N LEU A 19 11.13 -20.80 1.45
CA LEU A 19 12.31 -20.92 0.60
C LEU A 19 12.52 -22.38 0.19
N GLU A 20 12.48 -23.31 1.14
CA GLU A 20 12.59 -24.76 0.90
C GLU A 20 11.56 -25.28 -0.12
N LYS A 21 10.33 -24.77 -0.09
CA LYS A 21 9.31 -25.11 -1.10
C LYS A 21 9.71 -24.65 -2.50
N LEU A 22 10.30 -23.48 -2.63
CA LEU A 22 10.75 -22.94 -3.91
C LEU A 22 11.98 -23.71 -4.41
N GLU A 23 12.94 -23.99 -3.54
CA GLU A 23 14.17 -24.73 -3.84
C GLU A 23 13.91 -26.19 -4.23
N ALA A 24 12.84 -26.79 -3.73
CA ALA A 24 12.40 -28.11 -4.15
C ALA A 24 11.94 -28.16 -5.63
N ALA A 25 11.55 -27.02 -6.21
CA ALA A 25 11.03 -26.94 -7.58
C ALA A 25 11.94 -26.16 -8.54
N CYS A 26 12.84 -25.31 -8.03
CA CYS A 26 13.59 -24.34 -8.81
C CYS A 26 15.05 -24.24 -8.31
N ASP A 27 15.94 -23.77 -9.20
CA ASP A 27 17.26 -23.28 -8.83
C ASP A 27 17.14 -21.81 -8.41
N VAL A 28 17.29 -21.53 -7.11
CA VAL A 28 16.96 -20.23 -6.52
C VAL A 28 18.20 -19.40 -6.25
N GLN A 29 18.25 -18.21 -6.83
CA GLN A 29 19.18 -17.16 -6.40
C GLN A 29 18.44 -16.23 -5.44
N LEU A 30 18.83 -16.26 -4.17
CA LEU A 30 18.30 -15.38 -3.12
C LEU A 30 19.21 -14.15 -2.93
N GLU A 31 18.63 -12.98 -2.96
CA GLU A 31 19.30 -11.74 -2.58
C GLU A 31 18.90 -11.32 -1.16
N GLU A 32 19.90 -11.06 -0.32
CA GLU A 32 19.66 -10.69 1.08
C GLU A 32 19.42 -9.20 1.30
N SER A 33 19.86 -8.37 0.36
CA SER A 33 19.77 -6.91 0.39
C SER A 33 19.04 -6.34 -0.84
N PRO A 34 18.43 -5.15 -0.73
CA PRO A 34 17.83 -4.48 -1.87
C PRO A 34 18.83 -4.30 -3.01
N LEU A 35 18.41 -4.64 -4.23
CA LEU A 35 19.20 -4.44 -5.43
C LEU A 35 18.94 -3.06 -6.04
N SER A 36 19.98 -2.40 -6.53
CA SER A 36 19.79 -1.25 -7.43
C SER A 36 19.20 -1.71 -8.77
N PRO A 37 18.57 -0.81 -9.55
CA PRO A 37 18.03 -1.18 -10.86
C PRO A 37 19.05 -1.80 -11.82
N ALA A 38 20.31 -1.38 -11.73
CA ALA A 38 21.41 -1.96 -12.55
C ALA A 38 21.74 -3.39 -12.12
N GLN A 39 21.87 -3.62 -10.79
CA GLN A 39 22.11 -4.95 -10.24
C GLN A 39 20.95 -5.91 -10.54
N LEU A 40 19.70 -5.44 -10.41
CA LEU A 40 18.53 -6.27 -10.73
C LEU A 40 18.55 -6.71 -12.20
N ARG A 41 18.88 -5.80 -13.14
CA ARG A 41 19.05 -6.13 -14.56
C ARG A 41 20.19 -7.11 -14.83
N GLU A 42 21.26 -7.07 -14.06
CA GLU A 42 22.35 -8.03 -14.18
C GLU A 42 21.94 -9.42 -13.70
N ARG A 43 21.31 -9.49 -12.51
CA ARG A 43 20.92 -10.75 -11.85
C ARG A 43 19.80 -11.50 -12.59
N ILE A 44 18.97 -10.79 -13.36
CA ILE A 44 17.81 -11.41 -14.02
C ILE A 44 18.14 -12.12 -15.33
N ARG A 45 19.29 -11.85 -15.97
CA ARG A 45 19.62 -12.23 -17.36
C ARG A 45 19.38 -13.68 -17.75
N ASP A 46 19.59 -14.59 -16.82
CA ASP A 46 19.51 -16.05 -17.04
C ASP A 46 18.33 -16.71 -16.31
N LYS A 47 17.37 -15.91 -15.79
CA LYS A 47 16.26 -16.41 -14.99
C LYS A 47 14.99 -16.63 -15.81
N GLN A 48 14.21 -17.62 -15.40
CA GLN A 48 12.87 -17.88 -15.91
C GLN A 48 11.77 -17.32 -15.00
N GLY A 49 12.08 -17.06 -13.72
CA GLY A 49 11.16 -16.49 -12.76
C GLY A 49 11.78 -15.37 -11.94
N LEU A 50 10.96 -14.37 -11.61
CA LEU A 50 11.28 -13.28 -10.68
C LEU A 50 10.24 -13.25 -9.58
N ILE A 51 10.69 -13.28 -8.32
CA ILE A 51 9.86 -12.92 -7.16
C ILE A 51 10.40 -11.60 -6.62
N CYS A 52 9.59 -10.56 -6.71
CA CYS A 52 9.97 -9.19 -6.37
C CYS A 52 8.99 -8.56 -5.37
N VAL A 53 9.35 -7.39 -4.84
CA VAL A 53 8.52 -6.58 -3.95
C VAL A 53 8.20 -5.23 -4.61
N LEU A 54 7.30 -4.47 -3.99
CA LEU A 54 6.81 -3.18 -4.51
C LEU A 54 7.90 -2.12 -4.79
N THR A 55 9.09 -2.24 -4.17
CA THR A 55 10.22 -1.34 -4.39
C THR A 55 11.13 -1.75 -5.55
N ASP A 56 10.94 -2.94 -6.11
CA ASP A 56 11.70 -3.42 -7.26
C ASP A 56 10.99 -2.99 -8.55
N ARG A 57 11.65 -2.17 -9.36
CA ARG A 57 11.08 -1.70 -10.62
C ARG A 57 11.27 -2.71 -11.74
N VAL A 58 10.18 -3.17 -12.34
CA VAL A 58 10.16 -4.07 -13.48
C VAL A 58 9.67 -3.30 -14.71
N ASP A 59 10.59 -2.62 -15.37
CA ASP A 59 10.36 -1.85 -16.60
C ASP A 59 10.78 -2.65 -17.85
N GLU A 60 10.58 -2.04 -19.03
CA GLU A 60 10.97 -2.66 -20.30
C GLU A 60 12.44 -3.06 -20.35
N ALA A 61 13.33 -2.20 -19.82
CA ALA A 61 14.76 -2.48 -19.82
C ALA A 61 15.14 -3.72 -18.99
N LEU A 62 14.42 -3.99 -17.91
CA LEU A 62 14.60 -5.21 -17.13
C LEU A 62 14.05 -6.44 -17.86
N LEU A 63 12.89 -6.30 -18.49
CA LEU A 63 12.26 -7.39 -19.24
C LEU A 63 13.11 -7.77 -20.46
N ASP A 64 13.72 -6.81 -21.14
CA ASP A 64 14.63 -7.03 -22.27
C ASP A 64 15.95 -7.70 -21.85
N ALA A 65 16.38 -7.50 -20.61
CA ALA A 65 17.58 -8.12 -20.07
C ALA A 65 17.43 -9.63 -19.85
N SER A 66 16.21 -10.17 -19.81
CA SER A 66 15.95 -11.61 -19.59
C SER A 66 14.93 -12.16 -20.60
N PRO A 67 15.36 -12.47 -21.82
CA PRO A 67 14.45 -13.04 -22.84
C PRO A 67 13.87 -14.42 -22.48
N GLY A 68 14.46 -15.10 -21.48
CA GLY A 68 13.96 -16.37 -20.95
C GLY A 68 12.93 -16.23 -19.81
N LEU A 69 12.62 -15.01 -19.37
CA LEU A 69 11.69 -14.78 -18.26
C LEU A 69 10.27 -15.19 -18.64
N LYS A 70 9.62 -15.95 -17.78
CA LYS A 70 8.26 -16.47 -17.98
C LYS A 70 7.27 -15.89 -16.99
N VAL A 71 7.72 -15.55 -15.77
CA VAL A 71 6.86 -15.09 -14.70
C VAL A 71 7.53 -14.05 -13.83
N VAL A 72 6.77 -13.01 -13.45
CA VAL A 72 7.08 -12.04 -12.41
C VAL A 72 6.00 -12.12 -11.34
N ALA A 73 6.36 -12.56 -10.14
CA ALA A 73 5.45 -12.60 -8.99
C ALA A 73 5.77 -11.47 -8.03
N ASN A 74 4.84 -10.51 -7.91
CA ASN A 74 4.98 -9.37 -7.01
C ASN A 74 4.40 -9.69 -5.63
N ILE A 75 5.21 -9.61 -4.57
CA ILE A 75 4.74 -9.74 -3.18
C ILE A 75 4.04 -8.45 -2.77
N ALA A 76 2.97 -8.10 -3.45
CA ALA A 76 2.12 -6.95 -3.20
C ALA A 76 0.78 -7.11 -3.90
N VAL A 77 -0.26 -6.36 -3.51
CA VAL A 77 -1.52 -6.29 -4.27
C VAL A 77 -1.43 -5.28 -5.41
N GLY A 78 -0.83 -4.12 -5.17
CA GLY A 78 -0.53 -3.15 -6.21
C GLY A 78 0.66 -3.61 -7.04
N TYR A 79 0.65 -3.27 -8.32
CA TYR A 79 1.70 -3.66 -9.28
C TYR A 79 2.12 -2.48 -10.17
N ASP A 80 1.96 -1.28 -9.68
CA ASP A 80 2.39 -0.03 -10.32
C ASP A 80 3.91 0.09 -10.50
N ASN A 81 4.67 -0.76 -9.82
CA ASN A 81 6.11 -0.96 -10.01
C ASN A 81 6.46 -1.86 -11.21
N ILE A 82 5.47 -2.47 -11.88
CA ILE A 82 5.66 -3.41 -12.99
C ILE A 82 4.99 -2.87 -14.25
N ASP A 83 5.72 -2.80 -15.36
CA ASP A 83 5.13 -2.57 -16.69
C ASP A 83 4.42 -3.85 -17.18
N ALA A 84 3.21 -4.06 -16.68
CA ALA A 84 2.42 -5.25 -17.02
C ALA A 84 2.06 -5.32 -18.53
N PRO A 85 1.77 -4.23 -19.25
CA PRO A 85 1.62 -4.24 -20.69
C PRO A 85 2.89 -4.70 -21.42
N ALA A 86 4.07 -4.22 -21.03
CA ALA A 86 5.34 -4.62 -21.63
C ALA A 86 5.67 -6.09 -21.35
N ALA A 87 5.38 -6.58 -20.15
CA ALA A 87 5.50 -7.99 -19.78
C ALA A 87 4.61 -8.88 -20.67
N ALA A 88 3.35 -8.48 -20.83
CA ALA A 88 2.38 -9.23 -21.66
C ALA A 88 2.81 -9.33 -23.14
N ARG A 89 3.37 -8.24 -23.71
CA ARG A 89 3.92 -8.26 -25.09
C ARG A 89 5.06 -9.27 -25.26
N ARG A 90 5.77 -9.59 -24.19
CA ARG A 90 6.89 -10.55 -24.15
C ARG A 90 6.47 -11.95 -23.72
N GLY A 91 5.17 -12.18 -23.50
CA GLY A 91 4.65 -13.45 -23.00
C GLY A 91 5.00 -13.75 -21.55
N VAL A 92 5.42 -12.71 -20.78
CA VAL A 92 5.74 -12.83 -19.35
C VAL A 92 4.46 -12.69 -18.53
N VAL A 93 4.16 -13.68 -17.73
CA VAL A 93 3.03 -13.67 -16.80
C VAL A 93 3.37 -12.82 -15.60
N VAL A 94 2.52 -11.84 -15.28
CA VAL A 94 2.63 -11.05 -14.04
C VAL A 94 1.58 -11.55 -13.05
N THR A 95 1.99 -11.80 -11.81
CA THR A 95 1.10 -12.17 -10.71
C THR A 95 1.29 -11.24 -9.51
N ASN A 96 0.25 -11.11 -8.69
CA ASN A 96 0.27 -10.33 -7.47
C ASN A 96 -0.33 -11.15 -6.30
N THR A 97 -0.44 -10.55 -5.11
CA THR A 97 -0.95 -11.25 -3.92
C THR A 97 -2.24 -10.61 -3.38
N PRO A 98 -3.36 -10.69 -4.14
CA PRO A 98 -4.65 -10.16 -3.70
C PRO A 98 -5.24 -10.99 -2.55
N ASP A 99 -6.25 -10.46 -1.90
CA ASP A 99 -7.05 -11.03 -0.82
C ASP A 99 -6.31 -11.20 0.49
N VAL A 100 -5.17 -11.84 0.52
CA VAL A 100 -4.40 -12.21 1.73
C VAL A 100 -4.03 -11.04 2.64
N LEU A 101 -3.94 -9.80 2.11
CA LEU A 101 -3.59 -8.61 2.89
C LEU A 101 -4.80 -7.69 3.17
N THR A 102 -5.99 -8.06 2.70
CA THR A 102 -7.17 -7.19 2.76
C THR A 102 -7.52 -6.78 4.19
N GLU A 103 -7.62 -7.75 5.08
CA GLU A 103 -8.00 -7.50 6.48
C GLU A 103 -6.92 -6.73 7.23
N ALA A 104 -5.64 -7.11 7.11
CA ALA A 104 -4.54 -6.41 7.78
C ALA A 104 -4.46 -4.93 7.36
N THR A 105 -4.63 -4.63 6.06
CA THR A 105 -4.65 -3.25 5.58
C THR A 105 -5.87 -2.47 6.09
N ALA A 106 -7.04 -3.11 6.16
CA ALA A 106 -8.23 -2.50 6.74
C ALA A 106 -8.08 -2.23 8.25
N GLU A 107 -7.45 -3.13 8.99
CA GLU A 107 -7.11 -2.96 10.40
C GLU A 107 -6.17 -1.79 10.62
N LEU A 108 -5.08 -1.70 9.84
CA LEU A 108 -4.18 -0.56 9.92
C LEU A 108 -4.89 0.75 9.57
N THR A 109 -5.76 0.76 8.55
CA THR A 109 -6.57 1.94 8.22
C THR A 109 -7.38 2.41 9.41
N TRP A 110 -8.04 1.51 10.13
CA TRP A 110 -8.79 1.84 11.34
C TRP A 110 -7.89 2.28 12.50
N ALA A 111 -6.72 1.64 12.67
CA ALA A 111 -5.74 2.09 13.65
C ALA A 111 -5.30 3.54 13.40
N LEU A 112 -5.06 3.91 12.14
CA LEU A 112 -4.70 5.25 11.73
C LEU A 112 -5.85 6.26 11.92
N ILE A 113 -7.09 5.88 11.56
CA ILE A 113 -8.29 6.70 11.82
C ILE A 113 -8.39 7.00 13.32
N LEU A 114 -8.29 5.98 14.17
CA LEU A 114 -8.38 6.13 15.62
C LEU A 114 -7.21 6.93 16.19
N ALA A 115 -6.00 6.69 15.71
CA ALA A 115 -4.80 7.42 16.14
C ALA A 115 -4.92 8.91 15.84
N ALA A 116 -5.40 9.29 14.64
CA ALA A 116 -5.63 10.68 14.27
C ALA A 116 -6.80 11.30 15.04
N ALA A 117 -7.95 10.62 15.09
CA ALA A 117 -9.14 11.12 15.78
C ALA A 117 -8.91 11.35 17.29
N ARG A 118 -8.09 10.53 17.92
CA ARG A 118 -7.83 10.58 19.37
C ARG A 118 -6.46 11.16 19.71
N ARG A 119 -5.72 11.71 18.73
CA ARG A 119 -4.41 12.37 18.90
C ARG A 119 -3.37 11.46 19.59
N ILE A 120 -3.41 10.15 19.31
CA ILE A 120 -2.60 9.15 20.02
C ILE A 120 -1.10 9.37 19.77
N ALA A 121 -0.69 9.60 18.52
CA ALA A 121 0.73 9.82 18.19
C ALA A 121 1.28 11.10 18.83
N GLU A 122 0.50 12.16 18.90
CA GLU A 122 0.86 13.39 19.59
C GLU A 122 0.97 13.15 21.11
N GLY A 123 0.02 12.43 21.70
CA GLY A 123 0.03 12.07 23.12
C GLY A 123 1.24 11.22 23.49
N ASP A 124 1.59 10.22 22.67
CA ASP A 124 2.79 9.40 22.88
C ASP A 124 4.07 10.26 22.86
N ARG A 125 4.20 11.15 21.86
CA ARG A 125 5.35 12.07 21.79
C ARG A 125 5.42 13.00 23.01
N LEU A 126 4.28 13.53 23.46
CA LEU A 126 4.21 14.40 24.61
C LEU A 126 4.70 13.70 25.90
N VAL A 127 4.19 12.46 26.16
CA VAL A 127 4.57 11.69 27.34
C VAL A 127 6.06 11.33 27.30
N ARG A 128 6.57 10.88 26.15
CA ARG A 128 8.01 10.51 25.99
C ARG A 128 8.93 11.69 26.19
N ARG A 129 8.52 12.91 25.85
CA ARG A 129 9.29 14.15 26.11
C ARG A 129 9.22 14.62 27.55
N GLY A 130 8.47 13.93 28.44
CA GLY A 130 8.26 14.37 29.82
C GLY A 130 7.47 15.68 29.96
N ALA A 131 6.71 16.05 28.88
CA ALA A 131 5.99 17.32 28.84
C ALA A 131 4.55 17.24 29.36
N TRP A 132 4.08 16.05 29.70
CA TRP A 132 2.76 15.89 30.29
C TRP A 132 2.75 16.35 31.76
N LYS A 133 1.93 17.38 32.06
CA LYS A 133 1.86 18.03 33.39
C LYS A 133 0.65 17.58 34.23
N GLY A 134 -0.16 16.66 33.72
CA GLY A 134 -1.34 16.16 34.41
C GLY A 134 -2.61 16.24 33.57
N TRP A 135 -3.71 15.77 34.13
CA TRP A 135 -5.02 15.76 33.48
C TRP A 135 -5.71 17.14 33.62
N ALA A 136 -6.39 17.58 32.53
CA ALA A 136 -7.31 18.71 32.53
C ALA A 136 -8.50 18.41 31.63
N ILE A 137 -9.66 19.03 31.92
CA ILE A 137 -10.93 18.77 31.23
C ILE A 137 -10.92 19.10 29.74
N ASP A 138 -10.11 20.06 29.34
CA ASP A 138 -9.94 20.58 27.98
C ASP A 138 -8.62 20.13 27.33
N PHE A 139 -7.87 19.24 27.98
CA PHE A 139 -6.55 18.83 27.52
C PHE A 139 -6.63 17.80 26.40
N MET A 140 -6.00 18.10 25.24
CA MET A 140 -5.87 17.23 24.09
C MET A 140 -7.20 16.61 23.62
N LEU A 141 -8.26 17.40 23.56
CA LEU A 141 -9.55 16.93 23.08
C LEU A 141 -9.43 16.43 21.63
N GLY A 142 -9.93 15.22 21.41
CA GLY A 142 -10.01 14.59 20.10
C GLY A 142 -11.42 14.59 19.54
N THR A 143 -11.63 13.79 18.49
CA THR A 143 -12.90 13.64 17.78
C THR A 143 -13.55 12.31 18.13
N GLU A 144 -14.83 12.31 18.55
CA GLU A 144 -15.65 11.11 18.64
C GLU A 144 -16.14 10.70 17.23
N LEU A 145 -16.11 9.41 16.91
CA LEU A 145 -16.49 8.91 15.57
C LEU A 145 -17.99 8.59 15.45
N ARG A 146 -18.69 8.34 16.52
CA ARG A 146 -20.12 8.01 16.52
C ARG A 146 -20.95 9.10 15.83
N GLY A 147 -21.85 8.67 14.96
CA GLY A 147 -22.73 9.56 14.19
C GLY A 147 -22.05 10.29 13.04
N LYS A 148 -20.74 10.02 12.78
CA LYS A 148 -19.96 10.65 11.71
C LYS A 148 -19.97 9.81 10.44
N GLN A 149 -19.65 10.46 9.30
CA GLN A 149 -19.57 9.84 8.00
C GLN A 149 -18.12 9.50 7.63
N LEU A 150 -17.92 8.24 7.22
CA LEU A 150 -16.69 7.75 6.60
C LEU A 150 -16.85 7.72 5.08
N GLY A 151 -16.20 8.63 4.39
CA GLY A 151 -16.10 8.64 2.94
C GLY A 151 -14.95 7.75 2.46
N ILE A 152 -15.21 6.84 1.53
CA ILE A 152 -14.22 5.88 1.04
C ILE A 152 -14.01 6.10 -0.46
N ILE A 153 -12.78 6.45 -0.81
CA ILE A 153 -12.34 6.59 -2.20
C ILE A 153 -11.71 5.27 -2.64
N GLY A 154 -12.45 4.48 -3.42
CA GLY A 154 -12.05 3.16 -3.87
C GLY A 154 -12.87 2.03 -3.24
N ARG A 155 -13.75 1.40 -4.04
CA ARG A 155 -14.63 0.28 -3.63
C ARG A 155 -14.02 -1.09 -3.92
N GLY A 156 -12.68 -1.20 -3.80
CA GLY A 156 -11.98 -2.47 -3.91
C GLY A 156 -12.20 -3.37 -2.68
N ARG A 157 -11.45 -4.46 -2.61
CA ARG A 157 -11.48 -5.38 -1.46
C ARG A 157 -11.20 -4.67 -0.14
N ILE A 158 -10.12 -3.89 -0.08
CA ILE A 158 -9.71 -3.14 1.12
C ILE A 158 -10.76 -2.08 1.50
N GLY A 159 -11.22 -1.25 0.55
CA GLY A 159 -12.23 -0.24 0.86
C GLY A 159 -13.53 -0.84 1.39
N ARG A 160 -13.96 -2.00 0.88
CA ARG A 160 -15.11 -2.73 1.44
C ARG A 160 -14.86 -3.29 2.84
N ALA A 161 -13.66 -3.80 3.11
CA ALA A 161 -13.28 -4.28 4.44
C ALA A 161 -13.21 -3.13 5.46
N VAL A 162 -12.73 -1.96 5.05
CA VAL A 162 -12.77 -0.73 5.87
C VAL A 162 -14.21 -0.32 6.15
N ALA A 163 -15.07 -0.26 5.12
CA ALA A 163 -16.48 0.08 5.27
C ALA A 163 -17.24 -0.86 6.22
N ALA A 164 -16.98 -2.17 6.12
CA ALA A 164 -17.66 -3.17 6.93
C ALA A 164 -17.42 -2.98 8.45
N LYS A 165 -16.30 -2.36 8.83
CA LYS A 165 -15.95 -2.09 10.23
C LYS A 165 -16.53 -0.75 10.74
N ALA A 166 -17.08 0.10 9.88
CA ALA A 166 -17.56 1.45 10.25
C ALA A 166 -18.70 1.40 11.28
N SER A 167 -19.64 0.46 11.13
CA SER A 167 -20.79 0.32 12.02
C SER A 167 -20.39 -0.01 13.47
N ALA A 168 -19.26 -0.71 13.69
CA ALA A 168 -18.75 -0.99 15.03
C ALA A 168 -18.33 0.28 15.79
N PHE A 169 -18.02 1.36 15.05
CA PHE A 169 -17.70 2.68 15.60
C PHE A 169 -18.88 3.65 15.51
N GLY A 170 -20.08 3.16 15.14
CA GLY A 170 -21.27 3.99 14.98
C GLY A 170 -21.18 4.98 13.82
N MET A 171 -20.35 4.72 12.82
CA MET A 171 -20.21 5.54 11.62
C MET A 171 -21.04 5.00 10.45
N THR A 172 -21.43 5.91 9.54
CA THR A 172 -22.00 5.56 8.24
C THR A 172 -20.90 5.61 7.19
N ALA A 173 -20.72 4.54 6.40
CA ALA A 173 -19.76 4.49 5.31
C ALA A 173 -20.44 4.77 3.97
N VAL A 174 -19.82 5.64 3.13
CA VAL A 174 -20.24 5.96 1.77
C VAL A 174 -19.07 5.86 0.80
N PHE A 175 -19.33 5.43 -0.46
CA PHE A 175 -18.30 5.25 -1.47
C PHE A 175 -18.36 6.32 -2.54
N ALA A 176 -17.19 6.84 -2.93
CA ALA A 176 -17.07 7.68 -4.11
C ALA A 176 -17.43 6.92 -5.39
N LYS A 177 -18.06 7.63 -6.34
CA LYS A 177 -18.52 7.14 -7.66
C LYS A 177 -19.64 6.08 -7.60
N GLN A 178 -20.12 5.72 -6.43
CA GLN A 178 -21.28 4.84 -6.26
C GLN A 178 -22.41 5.54 -5.53
N ASP A 179 -22.12 6.01 -4.30
CA ASP A 179 -23.11 6.64 -3.45
C ASP A 179 -23.12 8.16 -3.65
N LEU A 180 -21.93 8.73 -3.84
CA LEU A 180 -21.67 10.16 -4.01
C LEU A 180 -20.63 10.41 -5.11
N SER A 181 -20.65 11.57 -5.74
CA SER A 181 -19.49 12.07 -6.48
C SER A 181 -18.30 12.27 -5.53
N ILE A 182 -17.08 12.40 -6.06
CA ILE A 182 -15.90 12.68 -5.21
C ILE A 182 -16.09 14.00 -4.47
N ASP A 183 -16.56 15.02 -5.14
CA ASP A 183 -16.80 16.34 -4.55
C ASP A 183 -17.82 16.30 -3.40
N GLU A 184 -18.96 15.65 -3.59
CA GLU A 184 -19.97 15.46 -2.55
C GLU A 184 -19.44 14.67 -1.36
N LEU A 185 -18.67 13.61 -1.62
CA LEU A 185 -18.04 12.83 -0.58
C LEU A 185 -17.07 13.68 0.25
N LEU A 186 -16.22 14.49 -0.39
CA LEU A 186 -15.28 15.37 0.32
C LEU A 186 -16.00 16.41 1.20
N ILE A 187 -17.08 16.99 0.68
CA ILE A 187 -17.89 18.01 1.40
C ILE A 187 -18.60 17.40 2.62
N SER A 188 -19.13 16.17 2.47
CA SER A 188 -20.00 15.58 3.49
C SER A 188 -19.29 14.72 4.54
N SER A 189 -18.07 14.20 4.24
CA SER A 189 -17.39 13.25 5.11
C SER A 189 -16.65 13.90 6.27
N ASP A 190 -16.67 13.24 7.42
CA ASP A 190 -15.89 13.59 8.61
C ASP A 190 -14.54 12.89 8.63
N VAL A 191 -14.47 11.70 8.02
CA VAL A 191 -13.24 10.96 7.76
C VAL A 191 -13.23 10.56 6.29
N VAL A 192 -12.13 10.79 5.58
CA VAL A 192 -11.93 10.35 4.20
C VAL A 192 -10.81 9.32 4.16
N SER A 193 -11.13 8.11 3.71
CA SER A 193 -10.18 7.01 3.56
C SER A 193 -9.89 6.72 2.09
N ILE A 194 -8.61 6.76 1.71
CA ILE A 194 -8.15 6.47 0.35
C ILE A 194 -7.78 4.99 0.24
N ASN A 195 -8.49 4.27 -0.64
CA ASN A 195 -8.33 2.83 -0.88
C ASN A 195 -8.34 2.53 -2.40
N THR A 196 -7.92 3.46 -3.22
CA THR A 196 -7.87 3.34 -4.70
C THR A 196 -6.47 3.03 -5.19
N SER A 197 -6.37 2.37 -6.36
CA SER A 197 -5.08 2.15 -7.03
C SER A 197 -4.51 3.46 -7.58
N LEU A 198 -3.19 3.54 -7.72
CA LEU A 198 -2.54 4.64 -8.44
C LEU A 198 -2.70 4.43 -9.95
N ARG A 199 -3.30 5.42 -10.60
CA ARG A 199 -3.51 5.50 -12.05
C ARG A 199 -3.36 6.96 -12.49
N PRO A 200 -3.27 7.25 -13.79
CA PRO A 200 -3.23 8.63 -14.26
C PRO A 200 -4.40 9.50 -13.76
N ASP A 201 -5.62 8.93 -13.66
CA ASP A 201 -6.83 9.63 -13.19
C ASP A 201 -6.96 9.72 -11.67
N THR A 202 -6.12 9.02 -10.91
CA THR A 202 -6.10 9.07 -9.45
C THR A 202 -4.85 9.73 -8.88
N ARG A 203 -3.85 10.06 -9.73
CA ARG A 203 -2.69 10.82 -9.31
C ARG A 203 -3.11 12.23 -8.90
N HIS A 204 -2.65 12.66 -7.69
CA HIS A 204 -3.01 13.93 -7.09
C HIS A 204 -4.54 14.19 -7.06
N LEU A 205 -5.32 13.11 -6.87
CA LEU A 205 -6.76 13.20 -6.71
C LEU A 205 -7.15 14.10 -5.51
N ILE A 206 -6.32 14.06 -4.48
CA ILE A 206 -6.41 14.97 -3.33
C ILE A 206 -5.34 16.06 -3.53
N ASP A 207 -5.73 17.10 -4.21
CA ASP A 207 -4.99 18.34 -4.46
C ASP A 207 -5.47 19.48 -3.55
N ARG A 208 -4.96 20.69 -3.75
CA ARG A 208 -5.38 21.90 -3.00
C ARG A 208 -6.89 22.14 -3.12
N ARG A 209 -7.48 21.92 -4.29
CA ARG A 209 -8.92 22.12 -4.53
C ARG A 209 -9.75 21.10 -3.76
N ALA A 210 -9.32 19.85 -3.73
CA ALA A 210 -9.96 18.79 -2.96
C ALA A 210 -9.93 19.09 -1.46
N LEU A 211 -8.77 19.53 -0.93
CA LEU A 211 -8.62 19.91 0.49
C LEU A 211 -9.51 21.09 0.89
N MET A 212 -9.64 22.11 0.04
CA MET A 212 -10.54 23.24 0.28
C MET A 212 -12.03 22.85 0.34
N ARG A 213 -12.43 21.70 -0.22
CA ARG A 213 -13.80 21.19 -0.17
C ARG A 213 -14.10 20.38 1.08
N MET A 214 -13.10 19.86 1.74
CA MET A 214 -13.26 19.03 2.94
C MET A 214 -13.75 19.88 4.12
N LYS A 215 -14.39 19.23 5.09
CA LYS A 215 -14.72 19.88 6.36
C LYS A 215 -13.43 20.27 7.10
N ARG A 216 -13.42 21.43 7.75
CA ARG A 216 -12.29 21.82 8.62
C ARG A 216 -12.02 20.82 9.76
N SER A 217 -13.04 20.07 10.17
CA SER A 217 -12.94 19.00 11.16
C SER A 217 -12.57 17.64 10.55
N ALA A 218 -12.39 17.54 9.23
CA ALA A 218 -12.17 16.27 8.56
C ALA A 218 -10.78 15.67 8.86
N ILE A 219 -10.73 14.34 8.85
CA ILE A 219 -9.51 13.55 8.95
C ILE A 219 -9.29 12.85 7.61
N LEU A 220 -8.11 13.01 7.02
CA LEU A 220 -7.71 12.33 5.78
C LEU A 220 -6.80 11.15 6.09
N VAL A 221 -7.10 9.96 5.55
CA VAL A 221 -6.30 8.75 5.78
C VAL A 221 -5.91 8.11 4.45
N ASN A 222 -4.62 7.82 4.28
CA ASN A 222 -4.11 7.16 3.07
C ASN A 222 -3.30 5.91 3.42
N THR A 223 -3.84 4.75 3.05
CA THR A 223 -3.20 3.43 3.13
C THR A 223 -3.11 2.77 1.73
N ALA A 224 -3.28 3.56 0.66
CA ALA A 224 -3.28 3.06 -0.72
C ALA A 224 -1.94 3.30 -1.42
N ARG A 225 -1.75 4.53 -1.95
CA ARG A 225 -0.50 4.98 -2.59
C ARG A 225 -0.28 6.46 -2.32
N GLY A 226 0.96 6.84 -2.01
CA GLY A 226 1.34 8.22 -1.74
C GLY A 226 0.91 9.20 -2.83
N PRO A 227 1.26 8.98 -4.12
CA PRO A 227 0.94 9.91 -5.18
C PRO A 227 -0.56 10.13 -5.49
N VAL A 228 -1.48 9.50 -4.77
CA VAL A 228 -2.91 9.85 -4.82
C VAL A 228 -3.18 11.17 -4.12
N ILE A 229 -2.33 11.55 -3.18
CA ILE A 229 -2.32 12.87 -2.54
C ILE A 229 -1.15 13.67 -3.12
N ASP A 230 -1.37 14.95 -3.38
CA ASP A 230 -0.31 15.94 -3.53
C ASP A 230 0.20 16.29 -2.12
N GLU A 231 1.39 15.81 -1.74
CA GLU A 231 1.93 16.00 -0.38
C GLU A 231 2.23 17.46 -0.05
N GLU A 232 2.63 18.27 -1.04
CA GLU A 232 2.83 19.71 -0.85
C GLU A 232 1.49 20.39 -0.57
N ALA A 233 0.44 20.04 -1.32
CA ALA A 233 -0.90 20.53 -1.07
C ALA A 233 -1.43 20.10 0.30
N LEU A 234 -1.16 18.86 0.72
CA LEU A 234 -1.55 18.34 2.04
C LEU A 234 -0.86 19.12 3.16
N ALA A 235 0.47 19.31 3.06
CA ALA A 235 1.23 20.08 4.04
C ALA A 235 0.66 21.49 4.18
N TRP A 236 0.43 22.18 3.05
CA TRP A 236 -0.22 23.49 3.04
C TRP A 236 -1.62 23.47 3.68
N GLY A 237 -2.47 22.50 3.29
CA GLY A 237 -3.85 22.40 3.81
C GLY A 237 -3.93 22.17 5.32
N LEU A 238 -2.97 21.41 5.87
CA LEU A 238 -2.84 21.19 7.32
C LEU A 238 -2.35 22.45 8.05
N GLN A 239 -1.40 23.19 7.47
CA GLN A 239 -0.91 24.48 8.03
C GLN A 239 -2.01 25.54 8.05
N GLU A 240 -2.82 25.63 6.99
CA GLU A 240 -3.95 26.55 6.88
C GLU A 240 -5.22 26.07 7.62
N HIS A 241 -5.14 24.94 8.34
CA HIS A 241 -6.26 24.34 9.06
C HIS A 241 -7.51 24.10 8.18
N LEU A 242 -7.30 23.72 6.91
CA LEU A 242 -8.38 23.34 6.01
C LEU A 242 -8.96 21.97 6.37
N ILE A 243 -8.15 21.10 6.97
CA ILE A 243 -8.55 19.83 7.59
C ILE A 243 -7.94 19.71 8.98
N ALA A 244 -8.56 18.91 9.85
CA ALA A 244 -8.12 18.78 11.23
C ALA A 244 -6.84 17.93 11.38
N ALA A 245 -6.73 16.84 10.63
CA ALA A 245 -5.62 15.91 10.76
C ALA A 245 -5.44 15.05 9.49
N ALA A 246 -4.25 14.47 9.35
CA ALA A 246 -3.99 13.41 8.38
C ALA A 246 -3.31 12.21 9.03
N ALA A 247 -3.52 11.01 8.43
CA ALA A 247 -2.82 9.79 8.80
C ALA A 247 -2.36 9.04 7.54
N LEU A 248 -1.06 8.86 7.42
CA LEU A 248 -0.42 8.37 6.20
C LEU A 248 0.39 7.11 6.49
N ASP A 249 0.17 6.07 5.70
CA ASP A 249 1.00 4.86 5.66
C ASP A 249 1.91 4.84 4.42
N VAL A 250 1.63 5.71 3.45
CA VAL A 250 2.29 5.76 2.15
C VAL A 250 2.61 7.19 1.76
N TYR A 251 3.70 7.39 0.99
CA TYR A 251 4.24 8.70 0.65
C TYR A 251 4.49 8.83 -0.85
N GLU A 252 4.55 10.07 -1.33
CA GLU A 252 4.71 10.33 -2.77
C GLU A 252 6.06 9.84 -3.31
N LYS A 253 7.12 9.90 -2.49
CA LYS A 253 8.50 9.55 -2.86
C LYS A 253 9.16 8.63 -1.83
N GLU A 254 8.46 7.55 -1.42
CA GLU A 254 9.00 6.60 -0.45
C GLU A 254 10.48 6.25 -0.69
N PRO A 255 11.32 6.21 0.35
CA PRO A 255 11.02 6.40 1.77
C PRO A 255 11.05 7.86 2.25
N ILE A 256 11.13 8.83 1.35
CA ILE A 256 11.18 10.26 1.68
C ILE A 256 9.76 10.75 1.98
N VAL A 257 9.59 11.38 3.13
CA VAL A 257 8.37 12.06 3.57
C VAL A 257 8.55 13.56 3.40
N HIS A 258 7.52 14.28 3.01
CA HIS A 258 7.56 15.74 2.89
C HIS A 258 7.95 16.37 4.24
N GLU A 259 8.96 17.23 4.23
CA GLU A 259 9.63 17.74 5.44
C GLU A 259 8.64 18.40 6.43
N ALA A 260 7.71 19.21 5.92
CA ALA A 260 6.72 19.86 6.77
C ALA A 260 5.85 18.86 7.55
N LEU A 261 5.51 17.71 6.98
CA LEU A 261 4.68 16.70 7.65
C LEU A 261 5.37 16.07 8.85
N LEU A 262 6.71 16.01 8.85
CA LEU A 262 7.50 15.40 9.95
C LEU A 262 7.37 16.16 11.26
N THR A 263 7.08 17.46 11.20
CA THR A 263 7.01 18.34 12.36
C THR A 263 5.59 18.64 12.85
N MET A 264 4.57 18.23 12.07
CA MET A 264 3.17 18.50 12.40
C MET A 264 2.64 17.54 13.47
N GLU A 265 2.09 18.09 14.54
CA GLU A 265 1.52 17.30 15.63
C GLU A 265 0.18 16.62 15.23
N ASN A 266 -0.58 17.22 14.31
CA ASN A 266 -1.84 16.70 13.79
C ASN A 266 -1.68 15.69 12.64
N VAL A 267 -0.48 15.15 12.45
CA VAL A 267 -0.19 14.12 11.45
C VAL A 267 0.28 12.82 12.12
N VAL A 268 -0.31 11.70 11.71
CA VAL A 268 0.13 10.34 12.07
C VAL A 268 0.86 9.74 10.87
N LEU A 269 2.09 9.30 11.07
CA LEU A 269 2.95 8.74 10.01
C LEU A 269 3.29 7.29 10.33
N ALA A 270 3.10 6.39 9.36
CA ALA A 270 3.48 4.99 9.44
C ALA A 270 4.34 4.61 8.21
N PRO A 271 5.36 3.74 8.34
CA PRO A 271 6.31 3.44 7.28
C PRO A 271 5.85 2.25 6.41
N HIS A 272 4.74 2.40 5.70
CA HIS A 272 4.15 1.42 4.77
C HIS A 272 3.89 0.06 5.44
N LEU A 273 3.05 0.08 6.47
CA LEU A 273 2.74 -1.07 7.32
C LEU A 273 1.45 -1.80 6.93
N GLY A 274 0.74 -1.42 5.86
CA GLY A 274 -0.57 -1.96 5.48
C GLY A 274 -0.69 -3.48 5.53
N SER A 275 0.35 -4.21 5.11
CA SER A 275 0.40 -5.68 5.17
C SER A 275 1.32 -6.23 6.26
N ALA A 276 1.81 -5.41 7.17
CA ALA A 276 2.93 -5.75 8.05
C ALA A 276 2.52 -6.58 9.28
N THR A 277 1.78 -7.67 9.07
CA THR A 277 1.64 -8.73 10.07
C THR A 277 2.42 -9.96 9.64
N ARG A 278 2.84 -10.80 10.59
CA ARG A 278 3.56 -12.02 10.30
C ARG A 278 2.75 -12.96 9.42
N GLU A 279 1.48 -13.13 9.75
CA GLU A 279 0.52 -13.99 9.08
C GLU A 279 0.31 -13.53 7.63
N THR A 280 0.04 -12.26 7.44
CA THR A 280 -0.23 -11.67 6.12
C THR A 280 1.00 -11.76 5.22
N ARG A 281 2.17 -11.33 5.69
CA ARG A 281 3.40 -11.37 4.87
C ARG A 281 3.82 -12.80 4.54
N THR A 282 3.65 -13.75 5.47
CA THR A 282 3.88 -15.18 5.19
C THR A 282 2.94 -15.68 4.10
N ALA A 283 1.65 -15.36 4.18
CA ALA A 283 0.66 -15.75 3.17
C ALA A 283 0.93 -15.10 1.80
N MET A 284 1.35 -13.83 1.77
CA MET A 284 1.75 -13.14 0.52
C MET A 284 2.94 -13.84 -0.13
N ILE A 285 3.98 -14.16 0.64
CA ILE A 285 5.18 -14.81 0.13
C ILE A 285 4.83 -16.21 -0.39
N ASP A 286 4.07 -17.01 0.37
CA ASP A 286 3.64 -18.35 -0.06
C ASP A 286 2.84 -18.29 -1.37
N LEU A 287 1.92 -17.34 -1.50
CA LEU A 287 1.13 -17.15 -2.71
C LEU A 287 2.00 -16.77 -3.92
N ALA A 288 2.98 -15.87 -3.74
CA ALA A 288 3.91 -15.48 -4.80
C ALA A 288 4.78 -16.67 -5.25
N VAL A 289 5.31 -17.43 -4.31
CA VAL A 289 6.11 -18.66 -4.59
C VAL A 289 5.27 -19.68 -5.35
N ARG A 290 4.05 -19.93 -4.92
CA ARG A 290 3.14 -20.86 -5.61
C ARG A 290 2.84 -20.41 -7.04
N ASN A 291 2.58 -19.11 -7.27
CA ASN A 291 2.39 -18.59 -8.62
C ASN A 291 3.59 -18.87 -9.54
N VAL A 292 4.81 -18.67 -9.04
CA VAL A 292 6.04 -18.93 -9.81
C VAL A 292 6.15 -20.42 -10.13
N ILE A 293 5.93 -21.29 -9.16
CA ILE A 293 6.00 -22.75 -9.36
C ILE A 293 4.95 -23.20 -10.39
N GLU A 294 3.69 -22.75 -10.28
CA GLU A 294 2.62 -23.11 -11.23
C GLU A 294 3.02 -22.73 -12.66
N VAL A 295 3.41 -21.47 -12.89
CA VAL A 295 3.77 -21.00 -14.24
C VAL A 295 5.00 -21.72 -14.80
N LEU A 296 6.04 -21.95 -14.00
CA LEU A 296 7.26 -22.61 -14.46
C LEU A 296 7.05 -24.11 -14.74
N GLN A 297 6.04 -24.72 -14.15
CA GLN A 297 5.61 -26.09 -14.43
C GLN A 297 4.56 -26.17 -15.56
N GLY A 298 4.26 -25.06 -16.25
CA GLY A 298 3.32 -25.01 -17.37
C GLY A 298 1.85 -25.05 -16.96
N ARG A 299 1.54 -24.75 -15.68
CA ARG A 299 0.17 -24.65 -15.18
C ARG A 299 -0.31 -23.20 -15.14
N GLU A 300 -1.61 -22.99 -15.00
CA GLU A 300 -2.21 -21.67 -14.88
C GLU A 300 -1.79 -20.97 -13.59
N PRO A 301 -1.46 -19.67 -13.63
CA PRO A 301 -1.16 -18.89 -12.43
C PRO A 301 -2.40 -18.75 -11.53
N LEU A 302 -2.19 -18.75 -10.20
CA LEU A 302 -3.28 -18.62 -9.23
C LEU A 302 -3.90 -17.20 -9.23
N THR A 303 -3.07 -16.18 -9.42
CA THR A 303 -3.50 -14.78 -9.30
C THR A 303 -2.87 -13.90 -10.41
N PRO A 304 -3.22 -14.16 -11.69
CA PRO A 304 -2.68 -13.39 -12.81
C PRO A 304 -3.19 -11.95 -12.79
N VAL A 305 -2.29 -11.01 -13.05
CA VAL A 305 -2.65 -9.62 -13.33
C VAL A 305 -3.15 -9.52 -14.78
N LYS A 306 -4.33 -8.92 -14.94
CA LYS A 306 -4.87 -8.65 -16.28
C LYS A 306 -4.26 -7.34 -16.82
N PRO A 307 -3.57 -7.35 -17.97
CA PRO A 307 -3.10 -6.13 -18.60
C PRO A 307 -4.28 -5.15 -18.81
N GLY A 308 -4.13 -3.89 -18.36
CA GLY A 308 -5.15 -2.86 -18.53
C GLY A 308 -6.17 -2.70 -17.38
N ARG A 309 -6.03 -3.42 -16.27
CA ARG A 309 -6.79 -3.23 -15.02
C ARG A 309 -5.83 -2.89 -13.87
N ALA A 310 -5.19 -1.73 -13.91
CA ALA A 310 -4.54 -1.15 -12.73
C ALA A 310 -5.55 -0.28 -11.96
#